data_b799fd174ab350f34fcfc8de29f65044
#
_entry.id   b799fd174ab350f34fcfc8de29f65044
#
_cell.length_a   1.000
_cell.length_b   1.000
_cell.length_c   1.000
_cell.angle_alpha   90.00
_cell.angle_beta   90.00
_cell.angle_gamma   90.00
#
_symmetry.space_group_name_H-M   'P 1'
#
loop_
_entity.id
_entity.type
_entity.pdbx_description
1 polymer ?
#
loop_
_entity_poly.entity_id
_entity_poly.type
_entity_poly.pdbx_seq_one_letter_code
_entity_poly.pdbx_strand_id
1 'polypeptide(L)'
;DITYPLIEADGKWKIVSLDADTVKVMSANFTNVQDEINQSLAEMNNSENAGVEATVTPAETTSIDMDNDHFTLRLKEFRVTQAIDDSDCLLLYCDYTNNSSSSSSALVDVQLSAKQNGEKLSPAVPKEDEPAIDNYIAEVEPGSTVTVCYAFSLNDKSDVTLEASEAFAFGGGNVTSQTIKLQ
;
A
#
# COMPACT_ATOMS: atom_id res chain seq x y z
N ASP A 1 -23.19 -18.93 2.86
CA ASP A 1 -23.85 -18.04 1.87
C ASP A 1 -24.96 -17.28 2.60
N ILE A 2 -24.81 -15.94 2.63
CA ILE A 2 -25.84 -15.07 3.22
C ILE A 2 -26.74 -14.62 2.07
N THR A 3 -28.01 -15.03 2.11
CA THR A 3 -29.00 -14.63 1.10
C THR A 3 -29.83 -13.49 1.67
N TYR A 4 -29.78 -12.33 1.01
CA TYR A 4 -30.64 -11.21 1.36
C TYR A 4 -31.95 -11.31 0.58
N PRO A 5 -33.11 -11.31 1.25
CA PRO A 5 -34.41 -11.22 0.57
C PRO A 5 -34.53 -9.81 -0.05
N LEU A 6 -34.63 -9.76 -1.36
CA LEU A 6 -34.87 -8.54 -2.11
C LEU A 6 -36.27 -8.58 -2.70
N ILE A 7 -36.99 -7.47 -2.62
CA ILE A 7 -38.26 -7.25 -3.34
C ILE A 7 -38.11 -6.06 -4.28
N GLU A 8 -38.77 -6.15 -5.41
CA GLU A 8 -38.91 -5.02 -6.32
C GLU A 8 -40.18 -4.23 -5.92
N ALA A 9 -39.99 -2.95 -5.60
CA ALA A 9 -41.07 -2.02 -5.34
C ALA A 9 -40.76 -0.68 -6.02
N ASP A 10 -41.72 -0.18 -6.78
CA ASP A 10 -41.60 1.09 -7.53
C ASP A 10 -40.42 1.14 -8.50
N GLY A 11 -40.10 0.01 -9.16
CA GLY A 11 -38.96 -0.12 -10.09
C GLY A 11 -37.60 -0.07 -9.40
N LYS A 12 -37.54 -0.27 -8.08
CA LYS A 12 -36.28 -0.32 -7.30
C LYS A 12 -36.26 -1.58 -6.43
N TRP A 13 -35.09 -2.20 -6.38
CA TRP A 13 -34.82 -3.31 -5.46
C TRP A 13 -34.65 -2.78 -4.04
N LYS A 14 -35.42 -3.33 -3.11
CA LYS A 14 -35.34 -3.00 -1.68
C LYS A 14 -35.02 -4.26 -0.88
N ILE A 15 -34.16 -4.10 0.14
CA ILE A 15 -33.94 -5.17 1.12
C ILE A 15 -35.18 -5.20 2.04
N VAL A 16 -35.85 -6.36 2.14
CA VAL A 16 -36.90 -6.58 3.11
C VAL A 16 -36.28 -6.62 4.51
N SER A 17 -36.93 -6.00 5.48
CA SER A 17 -36.42 -6.00 6.85
C SER A 17 -36.12 -7.43 7.30
N LEU A 18 -34.89 -7.65 7.71
CA LEU A 18 -34.47 -8.93 8.28
C LEU A 18 -35.30 -9.22 9.52
N ASP A 19 -35.81 -10.44 9.62
CA ASP A 19 -36.45 -10.86 10.85
C ASP A 19 -35.44 -10.94 12.01
N ALA A 20 -35.97 -10.93 13.26
CA ALA A 20 -35.13 -10.88 14.44
C ALA A 20 -34.15 -12.09 14.56
N ASP A 21 -34.55 -13.24 14.02
CA ASP A 21 -33.71 -14.45 14.07
C ASP A 21 -32.58 -14.36 13.06
N THR A 22 -32.82 -13.83 11.86
CA THR A 22 -31.79 -13.56 10.84
C THR A 22 -30.77 -12.53 11.34
N VAL A 23 -31.23 -11.45 11.97
CA VAL A 23 -30.34 -10.45 12.59
C VAL A 23 -29.50 -11.07 13.69
N LYS A 24 -30.06 -11.94 14.50
CA LYS A 24 -29.36 -12.62 15.59
C LYS A 24 -28.26 -13.58 15.07
N VAL A 25 -28.58 -14.33 14.00
CA VAL A 25 -27.58 -15.20 13.35
C VAL A 25 -26.44 -14.40 12.73
N MET A 26 -26.74 -13.29 12.06
CA MET A 26 -25.72 -12.40 11.49
C MET A 26 -24.86 -11.77 12.58
N SER A 27 -25.45 -11.34 13.68
CA SER A 27 -24.72 -10.77 14.82
C SER A 27 -23.82 -11.81 15.49
N ALA A 28 -24.30 -13.05 15.68
CA ALA A 28 -23.51 -14.13 16.23
C ALA A 28 -22.32 -14.51 15.33
N ASN A 29 -22.54 -14.56 14.02
CA ASN A 29 -21.45 -14.81 13.06
C ASN A 29 -20.40 -13.69 13.06
N PHE A 30 -20.83 -12.43 13.18
CA PHE A 30 -19.91 -11.30 13.28
C PHE A 30 -19.06 -11.36 14.56
N THR A 31 -19.69 -11.73 15.68
CA THR A 31 -18.98 -11.90 16.95
C THR A 31 -17.95 -13.05 16.87
N ASN A 32 -18.32 -14.17 16.25
CA ASN A 32 -17.37 -15.30 16.07
C ASN A 32 -16.18 -14.92 15.22
N VAL A 33 -16.38 -14.19 14.12
CA VAL A 33 -15.27 -13.69 13.27
C VAL A 33 -14.38 -12.72 14.05
N GLN A 34 -14.97 -11.85 14.88
CA GLN A 34 -14.20 -10.93 15.72
C GLN A 34 -13.38 -11.69 16.77
N ASP A 35 -13.94 -12.73 17.36
CA ASP A 35 -13.24 -13.57 18.34
C ASP A 35 -12.11 -14.36 17.69
N GLU A 36 -12.31 -14.89 16.48
CA GLU A 36 -11.24 -15.56 15.70
C GLU A 36 -10.11 -14.60 15.33
N ILE A 37 -10.42 -13.37 14.94
CA ILE A 37 -9.42 -12.32 14.67
C ILE A 37 -8.64 -11.99 15.96
N ASN A 38 -9.32 -11.80 17.07
CA ASN A 38 -8.68 -11.49 18.35
C ASN A 38 -7.82 -12.66 18.86
N GLN A 39 -8.24 -13.90 18.63
CA GLN A 39 -7.48 -15.10 18.97
C GLN A 39 -6.23 -15.22 18.10
N SER A 40 -6.34 -14.98 16.80
CA SER A 40 -5.20 -14.98 15.88
C SER A 40 -4.18 -13.87 16.23
N LEU A 41 -4.66 -12.68 16.61
CA LEU A 41 -3.81 -11.59 17.08
C LEU A 41 -3.12 -11.94 18.42
N ALA A 42 -3.82 -12.60 19.34
CA ALA A 42 -3.25 -13.04 20.61
C ALA A 42 -2.20 -14.14 20.41
N GLU A 43 -2.42 -15.06 19.48
CA GLU A 43 -1.46 -16.11 19.11
C GLU A 43 -0.21 -15.52 18.44
N MET A 44 -0.36 -14.52 17.58
CA MET A 44 0.75 -13.77 16.97
C MET A 44 1.57 -13.05 18.04
N ASN A 45 0.92 -12.34 18.97
CA ASN A 45 1.61 -11.65 20.07
C ASN A 45 2.26 -12.60 21.08
N ASN A 46 1.73 -13.81 21.23
CA ASN A 46 2.31 -14.82 22.13
C ASN A 46 3.47 -15.61 21.48
N SER A 47 3.53 -15.62 20.14
CA SER A 47 4.63 -16.19 19.36
C SER A 47 5.90 -15.33 19.43
N GLU A 48 5.77 -14.04 19.73
CA GLU A 48 6.92 -13.12 19.89
C GLU A 48 7.70 -13.36 21.19
N ASN A 49 7.19 -14.18 22.11
CA ASN A 49 7.86 -14.47 23.40
C ASN A 49 8.57 -15.83 23.48
N ALA A 50 8.58 -16.62 22.41
CA ALA A 50 9.39 -17.83 22.30
C ALA A 50 10.59 -17.50 21.39
N GLY A 51 11.70 -17.06 22.02
CA GLY A 51 12.92 -16.64 21.35
C GLY A 51 13.40 -17.57 20.23
N VAL A 52 12.99 -17.25 19.04
CA VAL A 52 13.70 -17.47 17.81
C VAL A 52 13.76 -16.10 17.15
N GLU A 53 14.84 -15.37 17.41
CA GLU A 53 15.32 -14.33 16.51
C GLU A 53 15.55 -14.99 15.15
N ALA A 54 14.50 -15.11 14.35
CA ALA A 54 14.67 -15.08 12.93
C ALA A 54 14.98 -13.59 12.61
N THR A 55 16.22 -13.22 12.76
CA THR A 55 16.81 -12.06 12.09
C THR A 55 16.69 -12.37 10.61
N VAL A 56 15.52 -12.09 10.04
CA VAL A 56 15.44 -11.78 8.62
C VAL A 56 16.14 -10.44 8.53
N THR A 57 17.46 -10.48 8.40
CA THR A 57 18.21 -9.35 7.89
C THR A 57 17.74 -9.24 6.44
N PRO A 58 16.94 -8.24 6.03
CA PRO A 58 16.73 -7.99 4.62
C PRO A 58 18.13 -7.82 4.05
N ALA A 59 18.47 -8.54 3.00
CA ALA A 59 19.65 -8.20 2.23
C ALA A 59 19.50 -6.71 1.94
N GLU A 60 20.41 -5.89 2.50
CA GLU A 60 20.38 -4.44 2.29
C GLU A 60 20.61 -4.21 0.79
N THR A 61 19.52 -4.21 0.04
CA THR A 61 19.53 -3.70 -1.32
C THR A 61 19.63 -2.20 -1.16
N THR A 62 20.76 -1.65 -1.54
CA THR A 62 21.08 -0.22 -1.43
C THR A 62 20.29 0.64 -2.40
N SER A 63 19.29 0.08 -3.07
CA SER A 63 18.42 0.77 -4.03
C SER A 63 17.01 0.17 -4.04
N ILE A 64 16.01 1.02 -4.30
CA ILE A 64 14.68 0.54 -4.67
C ILE A 64 14.80 -0.07 -6.07
N ASP A 65 14.88 -1.38 -6.10
CA ASP A 65 14.96 -2.20 -7.33
C ASP A 65 14.17 -3.49 -7.07
N MET A 66 12.93 -3.52 -7.54
CA MET A 66 12.05 -4.68 -7.45
C MET A 66 11.84 -5.24 -8.84
N ASP A 67 11.96 -6.54 -8.97
CA ASP A 67 11.74 -7.26 -10.22
C ASP A 67 11.07 -8.60 -9.91
N ASN A 68 9.81 -8.77 -10.37
CA ASN A 68 9.04 -9.99 -10.20
C ASN A 68 8.14 -10.24 -11.43
N ASP A 69 7.35 -11.31 -11.39
CA ASP A 69 6.48 -11.73 -12.49
C ASP A 69 5.31 -10.75 -12.74
N HIS A 70 5.02 -9.84 -11.81
CA HIS A 70 3.92 -8.89 -11.90
C HIS A 70 4.41 -7.51 -12.34
N PHE A 71 5.53 -7.04 -11.79
CA PHE A 71 6.07 -5.72 -12.11
C PHE A 71 7.57 -5.61 -11.86
N THR A 72 8.15 -4.59 -12.48
CA THR A 72 9.48 -4.05 -12.12
C THR A 72 9.30 -2.62 -11.62
N LEU A 73 9.96 -2.28 -10.50
CA LEU A 73 10.01 -0.91 -9.98
C LEU A 73 11.45 -0.51 -9.71
N ARG A 74 11.90 0.63 -10.27
CA ARG A 74 13.24 1.16 -10.04
C ARG A 74 13.20 2.64 -9.71
N LEU A 75 13.83 3.03 -8.60
CA LEU A 75 14.01 4.46 -8.29
C LEU A 75 14.96 5.07 -9.33
N LYS A 76 14.48 6.12 -10.01
CA LYS A 76 15.21 6.84 -11.04
C LYS A 76 15.90 8.08 -10.49
N GLU A 77 15.13 8.93 -9.82
CA GLU A 77 15.59 10.18 -9.24
C GLU A 77 14.65 10.66 -8.13
N PHE A 78 15.11 11.62 -7.37
CA PHE A 78 14.26 12.32 -6.40
C PHE A 78 14.53 13.83 -6.44
N ARG A 79 13.55 14.60 -6.01
CA ARG A 79 13.61 16.06 -5.95
C ARG A 79 12.89 16.56 -4.70
N VAL A 80 13.44 17.57 -4.05
CA VAL A 80 12.72 18.32 -3.00
C VAL A 80 12.12 19.57 -3.62
N THR A 81 10.85 19.82 -3.36
CA THR A 81 10.06 20.97 -3.80
C THR A 81 9.15 21.46 -2.68
N GLN A 82 8.17 22.29 -2.97
CA GLN A 82 7.14 22.70 -2.01
C GLN A 82 5.80 22.02 -2.29
N ALA A 83 5.10 21.67 -1.22
CA ALA A 83 3.71 21.26 -1.25
C ALA A 83 2.77 22.47 -1.32
N ILE A 84 1.48 22.22 -1.53
CA ILE A 84 0.44 23.27 -1.62
C ILE A 84 0.27 24.07 -0.31
N ASP A 85 0.70 23.51 0.83
CA ASP A 85 0.71 24.15 2.16
C ASP A 85 2.03 24.86 2.48
N ASP A 86 2.91 25.03 1.49
CA ASP A 86 4.24 25.61 1.56
C ASP A 86 5.26 24.80 2.42
N SER A 87 4.92 23.58 2.84
CA SER A 87 5.88 22.67 3.46
C SER A 87 6.83 22.05 2.42
N ASP A 88 7.99 21.53 2.90
CA ASP A 88 8.91 20.81 2.03
C ASP A 88 8.29 19.47 1.59
N CYS A 89 8.39 19.16 0.30
CA CYS A 89 7.83 17.99 -0.35
C CYS A 89 8.91 17.20 -1.07
N LEU A 90 9.03 15.92 -0.79
CA LEU A 90 9.88 14.97 -1.49
C LEU A 90 9.10 14.34 -2.64
N LEU A 91 9.61 14.48 -3.87
CA LEU A 91 9.13 13.77 -5.05
C LEU A 91 10.09 12.63 -5.38
N LEU A 92 9.55 11.42 -5.52
CA LEU A 92 10.29 10.21 -5.89
C LEU A 92 9.81 9.73 -7.25
N TYR A 93 10.68 9.74 -8.23
CA TYR A 93 10.39 9.26 -9.58
C TYR A 93 10.89 7.82 -9.72
N CYS A 94 9.97 6.92 -10.04
CA CYS A 94 10.27 5.52 -10.27
C CYS A 94 9.83 5.10 -11.67
N ASP A 95 10.64 4.32 -12.36
CA ASP A 95 10.21 3.62 -13.56
C ASP A 95 9.48 2.35 -13.13
N TYR A 96 8.18 2.29 -13.46
CA TYR A 96 7.31 1.14 -13.24
C TYR A 96 7.06 0.44 -14.58
N THR A 97 7.30 -0.87 -14.62
CA THR A 97 7.02 -1.73 -15.77
C THR A 97 5.99 -2.77 -15.38
N ASN A 98 4.91 -2.90 -16.15
CA ASN A 98 3.95 -3.98 -15.96
C ASN A 98 4.46 -5.27 -16.63
N ASN A 99 4.87 -6.26 -15.85
CA ASN A 99 5.34 -7.57 -16.32
C ASN A 99 4.18 -8.60 -16.45
N SER A 100 2.99 -8.26 -15.97
CA SER A 100 1.84 -9.16 -15.97
C SER A 100 1.24 -9.32 -17.38
N SER A 101 0.28 -10.22 -17.53
CA SER A 101 -0.44 -10.46 -18.80
C SER A 101 -1.67 -9.57 -19.01
N SER A 102 -2.00 -8.70 -18.05
CA SER A 102 -3.16 -7.80 -18.07
C SER A 102 -2.71 -6.38 -17.75
N SER A 103 -3.49 -5.37 -18.15
CA SER A 103 -3.25 -3.98 -17.72
C SER A 103 -3.26 -3.90 -16.19
N SER A 104 -2.33 -3.15 -15.62
CA SER A 104 -2.21 -2.89 -14.19
C SER A 104 -1.71 -1.47 -13.94
N SER A 105 -1.56 -1.06 -12.68
CA SER A 105 -1.03 0.25 -12.32
C SER A 105 -0.10 0.16 -11.12
N ALA A 106 0.77 1.15 -10.94
CA ALA A 106 1.63 1.21 -9.78
C ALA A 106 0.84 1.28 -8.47
N LEU A 107 -0.35 1.89 -8.48
CA LEU A 107 -1.26 1.94 -7.32
C LEU A 107 -1.67 0.53 -6.86
N VAL A 108 -1.91 -0.38 -7.80
CA VAL A 108 -2.39 -1.74 -7.51
C VAL A 108 -1.25 -2.66 -7.10
N ASP A 109 -0.08 -2.51 -7.73
CA ASP A 109 1.01 -3.48 -7.60
C ASP A 109 2.01 -3.12 -6.52
N VAL A 110 2.21 -1.81 -6.24
CA VAL A 110 3.33 -1.32 -5.42
C VAL A 110 2.85 -0.61 -4.17
N GLN A 111 3.40 -0.99 -3.03
CA GLN A 111 3.37 -0.20 -1.81
C GLN A 111 4.74 0.43 -1.58
N LEU A 112 4.86 1.75 -1.75
CA LEU A 112 6.06 2.51 -1.43
C LEU A 112 5.79 3.44 -0.25
N SER A 113 6.68 3.42 0.73
CA SER A 113 6.63 4.26 1.92
C SER A 113 7.96 4.96 2.17
N ALA A 114 7.90 6.12 2.80
CA ALA A 114 9.05 6.91 3.19
C ALA A 114 9.02 7.18 4.70
N LYS A 115 10.18 7.15 5.36
CA LYS A 115 10.34 7.39 6.80
C LYS A 115 11.48 8.37 7.05
N GLN A 116 11.29 9.29 8.00
CA GLN A 116 12.36 10.11 8.59
C GLN A 116 12.44 9.85 10.08
N ASN A 117 13.65 9.62 10.60
CA ASN A 117 13.88 9.34 12.02
C ASN A 117 12.99 8.19 12.57
N GLY A 118 12.65 7.21 11.71
CA GLY A 118 11.78 6.09 12.05
C GLY A 118 10.28 6.38 11.96
N GLU A 119 9.86 7.61 11.73
CA GLU A 119 8.46 7.99 11.56
C GLU A 119 8.06 7.98 10.07
N LYS A 120 6.89 7.40 9.79
CA LYS A 120 6.33 7.34 8.43
C LYS A 120 5.90 8.73 7.97
N LEU A 121 6.35 9.13 6.80
CA LEU A 121 5.93 10.38 6.16
C LEU A 121 4.53 10.26 5.56
N SER A 122 3.78 11.35 5.62
CA SER A 122 2.47 11.45 4.98
C SER A 122 2.59 11.76 3.49
N PRO A 123 1.66 11.28 2.65
CA PRO A 123 1.56 11.76 1.27
C PRO A 123 1.40 13.28 1.21
N ALA A 124 1.99 13.90 0.19
CA ALA A 124 1.90 15.34 -0.07
C ALA A 124 1.31 15.61 -1.45
N VAL A 125 0.82 16.82 -1.66
CA VAL A 125 0.45 17.33 -2.96
C VAL A 125 1.44 18.44 -3.33
N PRO A 126 2.25 18.29 -4.39
CA PRO A 126 3.20 19.32 -4.79
C PRO A 126 2.46 20.57 -5.28
N LYS A 127 3.10 21.72 -5.07
CA LYS A 127 2.55 23.02 -5.48
C LYS A 127 2.55 23.22 -7.00
N GLU A 128 3.58 22.69 -7.64
CA GLU A 128 3.70 22.68 -9.09
C GLU A 128 3.03 21.42 -9.66
N ASP A 129 2.45 21.56 -10.85
CA ASP A 129 1.88 20.42 -11.56
C ASP A 129 2.97 19.39 -11.90
N GLU A 130 2.69 18.12 -11.54
CA GLU A 130 3.62 17.01 -11.74
C GLU A 130 2.89 15.85 -12.44
N PRO A 131 2.93 15.81 -13.79
CA PRO A 131 2.18 14.81 -14.57
C PRO A 131 2.52 13.36 -14.23
N ALA A 132 3.73 13.09 -13.70
CA ALA A 132 4.12 11.74 -13.30
C ALA A 132 3.34 11.21 -12.08
N ILE A 133 2.68 12.08 -11.32
CA ILE A 133 1.76 11.67 -10.23
C ILE A 133 0.50 11.01 -10.81
N ASP A 134 -0.03 11.53 -11.92
CA ASP A 134 -1.21 10.94 -12.56
C ASP A 134 -0.91 9.55 -13.12
N ASN A 135 0.33 9.30 -13.52
CA ASN A 135 0.77 7.99 -14.00
C ASN A 135 0.72 6.91 -12.92
N TYR A 136 0.76 7.28 -11.63
CA TYR A 136 0.67 6.34 -10.52
C TYR A 136 -0.63 5.52 -10.52
N ILE A 137 -1.74 6.15 -10.94
CA ILE A 137 -3.07 5.53 -11.02
C ILE A 137 -3.43 5.08 -12.45
N ALA A 138 -2.66 5.51 -13.46
CA ALA A 138 -2.94 5.19 -14.85
C ALA A 138 -2.72 3.70 -15.12
N GLU A 139 -3.58 3.13 -15.97
CA GLU A 139 -3.39 1.77 -16.47
C GLU A 139 -2.20 1.71 -17.42
N VAL A 140 -1.33 0.72 -17.18
CA VAL A 140 -0.13 0.42 -17.98
C VAL A 140 -0.31 -0.93 -18.63
N GLU A 141 -0.20 -0.98 -19.95
CA GLU A 141 -0.33 -2.21 -20.73
C GLU A 141 0.81 -3.20 -20.44
N PRO A 142 0.57 -4.52 -20.61
CA PRO A 142 1.59 -5.55 -20.46
C PRO A 142 2.89 -5.23 -21.20
N GLY A 143 4.01 -5.33 -20.53
CA GLY A 143 5.35 -5.06 -21.06
C GLY A 143 5.70 -3.59 -21.25
N SER A 144 4.78 -2.67 -20.92
CA SER A 144 5.03 -1.22 -21.01
C SER A 144 5.63 -0.66 -19.72
N THR A 145 6.43 0.41 -19.88
CA THR A 145 7.06 1.13 -18.78
C THR A 145 6.58 2.56 -18.75
N VAL A 146 6.32 3.08 -17.54
CA VAL A 146 5.96 4.48 -17.31
C VAL A 146 6.73 5.00 -16.10
N THR A 147 7.12 6.28 -16.12
CA THR A 147 7.63 6.94 -14.92
C THR A 147 6.46 7.41 -14.07
N VAL A 148 6.42 6.95 -12.82
CA VAL A 148 5.45 7.35 -11.79
C VAL A 148 6.13 8.22 -10.75
N CYS A 149 5.37 9.11 -10.09
CA CYS A 149 5.87 9.96 -9.03
C CYS A 149 5.10 9.71 -7.73
N TYR A 150 5.84 9.51 -6.64
CA TYR A 150 5.32 9.48 -5.27
C TYR A 150 5.73 10.78 -4.58
N ALA A 151 4.81 11.39 -3.83
CA ALA A 151 5.05 12.63 -3.13
C ALA A 151 4.83 12.47 -1.62
N PHE A 152 5.77 12.94 -0.80
CA PHE A 152 5.74 12.85 0.66
C PHE A 152 6.08 14.20 1.30
N SER A 153 5.36 14.56 2.38
CA SER A 153 5.70 15.72 3.21
C SER A 153 6.95 15.41 4.03
N LEU A 154 7.93 16.31 3.98
CA LEU A 154 9.13 16.20 4.80
C LEU A 154 8.92 16.86 6.18
N ASN A 155 9.38 16.20 7.24
CA ASN A 155 9.36 16.76 8.60
C ASN A 155 10.57 17.69 8.84
N ASP A 156 11.71 17.33 8.25
CA ASP A 156 12.97 18.07 8.37
C ASP A 156 13.91 17.73 7.18
N LYS A 157 15.19 18.03 7.30
CA LYS A 157 16.21 17.74 6.28
C LYS A 157 17.06 16.51 6.58
N SER A 158 16.63 15.65 7.50
CA SER A 158 17.31 14.38 7.76
C SER A 158 17.13 13.40 6.59
N ASP A 159 17.97 12.38 6.58
CA ASP A 159 17.91 11.31 5.58
C ASP A 159 16.53 10.64 5.58
N VAL A 160 16.07 10.22 4.42
CA VAL A 160 14.80 9.51 4.23
C VAL A 160 15.07 8.05 3.91
N THR A 161 14.50 7.15 4.68
CA THR A 161 14.48 5.73 4.37
C THR A 161 13.23 5.40 3.57
N LEU A 162 13.44 4.87 2.37
CA LEU A 162 12.40 4.37 1.48
C LEU A 162 12.25 2.87 1.67
N GLU A 163 11.02 2.38 1.64
CA GLU A 163 10.70 0.96 1.64
C GLU A 163 9.65 0.70 0.56
N ALA A 164 9.92 -0.25 -0.33
CA ALA A 164 8.98 -0.70 -1.35
C ALA A 164 8.70 -2.19 -1.22
N SER A 165 7.45 -2.56 -1.42
CA SER A 165 6.97 -3.95 -1.40
C SER A 165 5.82 -4.13 -2.38
N GLU A 166 5.43 -5.36 -2.63
CA GLU A 166 4.18 -5.67 -3.33
C GLU A 166 2.99 -5.22 -2.48
N ALA A 167 1.99 -4.57 -3.12
CA ALA A 167 0.87 -3.95 -2.39
C ALA A 167 -0.01 -4.97 -1.65
N PHE A 168 -0.15 -6.20 -2.14
CA PHE A 168 -1.02 -7.24 -1.59
C PHE A 168 -0.30 -8.56 -1.32
N ALA A 169 0.98 -8.52 -0.94
CA ALA A 169 1.72 -9.71 -0.57
C ALA A 169 1.24 -10.29 0.77
N PHE A 170 0.31 -11.23 0.72
CA PHE A 170 -0.08 -12.01 1.89
C PHE A 170 1.02 -13.02 2.22
N GLY A 171 1.71 -12.81 3.34
CA GLY A 171 2.70 -13.78 3.84
C GLY A 171 4.17 -13.44 3.59
N GLY A 172 4.50 -12.18 3.36
CA GLY A 172 5.87 -11.69 3.24
C GLY A 172 6.37 -11.64 1.80
N GLY A 173 6.01 -10.58 1.08
CA GLY A 173 6.59 -10.24 -0.22
C GLY A 173 8.02 -9.72 -0.09
N ASN A 174 8.72 -9.64 -1.22
CA ASN A 174 10.03 -9.00 -1.29
C ASN A 174 9.92 -7.54 -0.87
N VAL A 175 10.75 -7.12 0.08
CA VAL A 175 10.87 -5.73 0.52
C VAL A 175 12.23 -5.23 0.10
N THR A 176 12.27 -4.11 -0.59
CA THR A 176 13.52 -3.38 -0.89
C THR A 176 13.55 -2.09 -0.10
N SER A 177 14.73 -1.68 0.35
CA SER A 177 14.90 -0.48 1.15
C SER A 177 16.09 0.33 0.66
N GLN A 178 15.96 1.66 0.68
CA GLN A 178 17.03 2.59 0.32
C GLN A 178 16.97 3.82 1.20
N THR A 179 18.12 4.27 1.69
CA THR A 179 18.23 5.58 2.35
C THR A 179 18.74 6.62 1.35
N ILE A 180 18.00 7.70 1.20
CA ILE A 180 18.38 8.87 0.40
C ILE A 180 18.79 10.02 1.32
N LYS A 181 19.80 10.79 0.90
CA LYS A 181 20.30 11.95 1.63
C LYS A 181 19.70 13.21 1.04
N LEU A 182 18.98 13.97 1.87
CA LEU A 182 18.48 15.29 1.52
C LEU A 182 19.60 16.30 1.81
N GLN A 183 20.21 16.86 0.77
CA GLN A 183 21.20 17.94 0.92
C GLN A 183 20.66 19.24 0.36
#